data_c3269f4eb350adcef13e398c9492cc1c
#
_entry.id   c3269f4eb350adcef13e398c9492cc1c
#
_cell.length_a   1.000
_cell.length_b   1.000
_cell.length_c   1.000
_cell.angle_alpha   90.00
_cell.angle_beta   90.00
_cell.angle_gamma   90.00
#
_symmetry.space_group_name_H-M   'P 1'
#
loop_
_entity.id
_entity.type
_entity.pdbx_description
1 polymer ?
#
loop_
_entity_poly.entity_id
_entity_poly.type
_entity_poly.pdbx_seq_one_letter_code
_entity_poly.pdbx_strand_id
1 'polypeptide(L)'
;EMYIGDWSSDVCSSDLSFRPMKAFMDKEFMLQSPVAQHLYHTYAADMPICDYHCHISPKEIYENRRFENIAQVWLGGRQPDGSLAGDHYKWRVMRSNGVPEEYITGTKPDRERFQKFAEALPMCVGNPMYHWCHLELRKYFGYQGVLNGDTAEEVWNLCNDKLQHDDSMTVRGLIEQSNVAFIGTTDDPIDDLAWHKKIKEDPSIKFTVAPSFRPDKALNIQKPGFVEYMGKLAQAVGKEKLECINCVTDALTQRIEFFAEMGCRASDHGLDYVPYREATKEEVNAIYQKAMAGEAVTAEEAEKYQTYILIHLGKQY
;
A
#
# COMPACT_ATOMS: atom_id res chain seq x y z
N GLU A 1 11.26 -37.26 -40.08
CA GLU A 1 10.81 -38.35 -39.21
C GLU A 1 10.93 -37.88 -37.78
N MET A 2 9.75 -37.65 -37.18
CA MET A 2 9.63 -37.20 -35.79
C MET A 2 9.51 -38.41 -34.90
N TYR A 3 10.46 -38.64 -34.02
CA TYR A 3 10.41 -39.70 -33.03
C TYR A 3 9.33 -39.37 -31.99
N ILE A 4 8.20 -40.07 -32.07
CA ILE A 4 7.18 -40.07 -31.00
C ILE A 4 7.67 -41.12 -29.99
N GLY A 5 8.23 -40.68 -28.90
CA GLY A 5 8.61 -41.56 -27.76
C GLY A 5 7.35 -42.16 -27.14
N ASP A 6 7.34 -43.45 -27.05
CA ASP A 6 6.31 -44.28 -26.46
C ASP A 6 6.20 -44.00 -24.95
N TRP A 7 5.12 -43.38 -24.53
CA TRP A 7 4.76 -43.20 -23.11
C TRP A 7 3.98 -44.40 -22.61
N SER A 8 4.59 -45.60 -22.67
CA SER A 8 4.01 -46.78 -22.07
C SER A 8 4.44 -46.97 -20.63
N SER A 9 3.52 -46.70 -19.71
CA SER A 9 3.22 -47.50 -18.53
C SER A 9 4.38 -48.17 -17.76
N ASP A 10 5.25 -47.38 -17.12
CA ASP A 10 6.01 -47.85 -15.96
C ASP A 10 5.92 -46.84 -14.80
N VAL A 11 4.73 -46.39 -14.50
CA VAL A 11 4.44 -45.88 -13.16
C VAL A 11 4.16 -47.07 -12.28
N CYS A 12 5.26 -47.64 -11.74
CA CYS A 12 5.18 -48.70 -10.78
C CYS A 12 4.27 -48.28 -9.61
N SER A 13 3.16 -48.94 -9.41
CA SER A 13 2.14 -48.73 -8.38
C SER A 13 2.63 -48.96 -6.94
N SER A 14 3.95 -49.08 -6.72
CA SER A 14 4.56 -49.36 -5.43
C SER A 14 5.11 -48.13 -4.71
N ASP A 15 5.11 -46.93 -5.34
CA ASP A 15 5.65 -45.69 -4.73
C ASP A 15 4.57 -44.69 -4.28
N LEU A 16 3.34 -45.13 -4.18
CA LEU A 16 2.31 -44.41 -3.41
C LEU A 16 2.48 -44.70 -1.91
N SER A 17 3.70 -44.51 -1.41
CA SER A 17 3.86 -44.28 0.02
C SER A 17 3.03 -43.04 0.35
N PHE A 18 2.08 -43.18 1.26
CA PHE A 18 1.27 -42.10 1.81
C PHE A 18 2.22 -41.02 2.34
N ARG A 19 2.68 -40.10 1.48
CA ARG A 19 3.29 -38.88 1.94
C ARG A 19 2.13 -38.08 2.59
N PRO A 20 2.22 -37.78 3.89
CA PRO A 20 1.19 -36.97 4.52
C PRO A 20 1.01 -35.70 3.67
N MET A 21 -0.24 -35.38 3.32
CA MET A 21 -0.51 -34.18 2.54
C MET A 21 0.11 -32.99 3.27
N LYS A 22 0.95 -32.25 2.54
CA LYS A 22 1.55 -31.04 3.07
C LYS A 22 0.43 -30.06 3.47
N ALA A 23 0.52 -29.47 4.66
CA ALA A 23 -0.42 -28.43 5.08
C ALA A 23 -0.37 -27.27 4.08
N PHE A 24 -1.52 -26.61 3.85
CA PHE A 24 -1.62 -25.48 2.92
C PHE A 24 -0.56 -24.40 3.21
N MET A 25 -0.34 -24.08 4.47
CA MET A 25 0.70 -23.18 4.94
C MET A 25 1.49 -23.82 6.07
N ASP A 26 2.57 -24.48 5.76
CA ASP A 26 3.53 -24.95 6.74
C ASP A 26 4.72 -23.97 6.84
N LYS A 27 5.72 -24.33 7.64
CA LYS A 27 6.94 -23.53 7.79
C LYS A 27 7.78 -23.40 6.51
N GLU A 28 7.55 -24.29 5.53
CA GLU A 28 8.21 -24.30 4.23
C GLU A 28 7.32 -23.71 3.12
N PHE A 29 6.24 -23.00 3.48
CA PHE A 29 5.38 -22.36 2.49
C PHE A 29 6.19 -21.43 1.59
N MET A 30 6.06 -21.58 0.26
CA MET A 30 6.85 -20.90 -0.79
C MET A 30 8.35 -21.31 -0.87
N LEU A 31 8.89 -22.09 0.07
CA LEU A 31 10.29 -22.55 0.07
C LEU A 31 10.38 -23.91 -0.61
N GLN A 32 10.48 -23.92 -1.94
CA GLN A 32 10.34 -25.13 -2.75
C GLN A 32 11.64 -25.95 -2.92
N SER A 33 12.79 -25.45 -2.47
CA SER A 33 14.05 -26.14 -2.58
C SER A 33 14.81 -26.18 -1.25
N PRO A 34 15.68 -27.19 -1.01
CA PRO A 34 16.54 -27.21 0.17
C PRO A 34 17.41 -25.95 0.30
N VAL A 35 17.84 -25.37 -0.83
CA VAL A 35 18.62 -24.14 -0.85
C VAL A 35 17.77 -22.96 -0.37
N ALA A 36 16.53 -22.82 -0.86
CA ALA A 36 15.62 -21.77 -0.43
C ALA A 36 15.32 -21.88 1.07
N GLN A 37 15.06 -23.10 1.58
CA GLN A 37 14.83 -23.36 2.99
C GLN A 37 16.05 -22.98 3.83
N HIS A 38 17.24 -23.41 3.42
CA HIS A 38 18.49 -23.09 4.12
C HIS A 38 18.73 -21.57 4.16
N LEU A 39 18.62 -20.88 3.03
CA LEU A 39 18.84 -19.44 2.96
C LEU A 39 17.82 -18.67 3.83
N TYR A 40 16.56 -19.04 3.76
CA TYR A 40 15.53 -18.37 4.54
C TYR A 40 15.72 -18.59 6.04
N HIS A 41 15.78 -19.86 6.49
CA HIS A 41 15.83 -20.15 7.92
C HIS A 41 17.15 -19.77 8.59
N THR A 42 18.26 -19.75 7.81
CA THR A 42 19.58 -19.41 8.38
C THR A 42 19.86 -17.92 8.37
N TYR A 43 19.38 -17.19 7.36
CA TYR A 43 19.81 -15.80 7.15
C TYR A 43 18.67 -14.79 7.08
N ALA A 44 17.47 -15.16 6.63
CA ALA A 44 16.43 -14.19 6.33
C ALA A 44 15.30 -14.12 7.37
N ALA A 45 14.98 -15.24 8.03
CA ALA A 45 13.77 -15.33 8.88
C ALA A 45 13.75 -14.31 10.02
N ASP A 46 14.90 -14.03 10.63
CA ASP A 46 15.03 -13.14 11.79
C ASP A 46 15.51 -11.73 11.42
N MET A 47 15.68 -11.46 10.11
CA MET A 47 16.10 -10.12 9.67
C MET A 47 14.99 -9.10 9.91
N PRO A 48 15.34 -7.89 10.39
CA PRO A 48 14.36 -6.83 10.52
C PRO A 48 13.84 -6.37 9.16
N ILE A 49 12.54 -6.04 9.10
CA ILE A 49 11.90 -5.57 7.89
C ILE A 49 12.13 -4.06 7.73
N CYS A 50 12.61 -3.68 6.56
CA CYS A 50 12.58 -2.31 6.08
C CYS A 50 11.38 -2.15 5.13
N ASP A 51 10.27 -1.67 5.67
CA ASP A 51 9.06 -1.39 4.90
C ASP A 51 9.17 0.02 4.29
N TYR A 52 9.82 0.09 3.13
CA TYR A 52 10.10 1.36 2.45
C TYR A 52 8.89 1.96 1.71
N HIS A 53 7.77 1.24 1.64
CA HIS A 53 6.53 1.71 1.02
C HIS A 53 5.33 1.19 1.81
N CYS A 54 4.72 2.06 2.58
CA CYS A 54 3.63 1.74 3.49
C CYS A 54 2.52 2.79 3.41
N HIS A 55 1.28 2.36 3.61
CA HIS A 55 0.10 3.23 3.64
C HIS A 55 -0.55 3.35 5.03
N ILE A 56 0.12 2.89 6.09
CA ILE A 56 -0.36 3.09 7.46
C ILE A 56 -0.29 4.58 7.80
N SER A 57 -1.38 5.12 8.33
CA SER A 57 -1.42 6.52 8.74
C SER A 57 -0.44 6.79 9.90
N PRO A 58 0.47 7.77 9.79
CA PRO A 58 1.31 8.18 10.90
C PRO A 58 0.52 8.58 12.16
N LYS A 59 -0.67 9.13 11.99
CA LYS A 59 -1.59 9.41 13.08
C LYS A 59 -1.98 8.15 13.84
N GLU A 60 -2.37 7.09 13.13
CA GLU A 60 -2.76 5.81 13.74
C GLU A 60 -1.58 5.15 14.47
N ILE A 61 -0.35 5.29 13.95
CA ILE A 61 0.87 4.84 14.62
C ILE A 61 1.09 5.63 15.91
N TYR A 62 1.01 6.97 15.86
CA TYR A 62 1.23 7.81 17.05
C TYR A 62 0.18 7.56 18.13
N GLU A 63 -1.10 7.54 17.74
CA GLU A 63 -2.23 7.29 18.65
C GLU A 63 -2.32 5.83 19.11
N ASN A 64 -1.52 4.93 18.52
CA ASN A 64 -1.51 3.50 18.78
C ASN A 64 -2.92 2.90 18.70
N ARG A 65 -3.60 3.14 17.58
CA ARG A 65 -4.99 2.75 17.36
C ARG A 65 -5.23 1.27 17.65
N ARG A 66 -6.34 0.99 18.34
CA ARG A 66 -6.90 -0.35 18.50
C ARG A 66 -8.08 -0.51 17.53
N PHE A 67 -8.14 -1.64 16.82
CA PHE A 67 -9.25 -1.96 15.94
C PHE A 67 -10.35 -2.70 16.70
N GLU A 68 -11.60 -2.42 16.39
CA GLU A 68 -12.74 -3.08 17.00
C GLU A 68 -12.98 -4.48 16.42
N ASN A 69 -12.65 -4.66 15.12
CA ASN A 69 -12.90 -5.91 14.42
C ASN A 69 -11.99 -6.06 13.18
N ILE A 70 -11.92 -7.31 12.67
CA ILE A 70 -11.08 -7.66 11.51
C ILE A 70 -11.51 -6.97 10.22
N ALA A 71 -12.79 -6.60 10.05
CA ALA A 71 -13.23 -5.88 8.86
C ALA A 71 -12.66 -4.45 8.84
N GLN A 72 -12.49 -3.80 9.98
CA GLN A 72 -11.79 -2.51 10.04
C GLN A 72 -10.32 -2.63 9.63
N VAL A 73 -9.65 -3.72 10.00
CA VAL A 73 -8.26 -3.98 9.62
C VAL A 73 -8.14 -4.25 8.11
N TRP A 74 -9.02 -5.10 7.57
CA TRP A 74 -8.87 -5.61 6.21
C TRP A 74 -9.62 -4.81 5.15
N LEU A 75 -10.83 -4.38 5.46
CA LEU A 75 -11.70 -3.72 4.49
C LEU A 75 -11.74 -2.21 4.70
N GLY A 76 -11.43 -1.74 5.92
CA GLY A 76 -11.61 -0.36 6.27
C GLY A 76 -13.07 0.09 6.09
N GLY A 77 -13.25 1.32 5.65
CA GLY A 77 -14.59 1.84 5.40
C GLY A 77 -14.62 3.35 5.26
N ARG A 78 -15.81 3.90 5.43
CA ARG A 78 -16.06 5.34 5.38
C ARG A 78 -15.55 6.00 6.65
N GLN A 79 -14.74 7.04 6.46
CA GLN A 79 -14.23 7.86 7.55
C GLN A 79 -15.26 8.90 8.01
N PRO A 80 -15.08 9.53 9.18
CA PRO A 80 -15.97 10.58 9.65
C PRO A 80 -16.11 11.78 8.70
N ASP A 81 -15.12 12.07 7.90
CA ASP A 81 -15.13 13.12 6.88
C ASP A 81 -15.81 12.69 5.57
N GLY A 82 -16.35 11.47 5.51
CA GLY A 82 -17.00 10.90 4.34
C GLY A 82 -16.07 10.26 3.33
N SER A 83 -14.75 10.38 3.49
CA SER A 83 -13.76 9.70 2.65
C SER A 83 -13.78 8.18 2.86
N LEU A 84 -13.17 7.45 1.94
CA LEU A 84 -13.00 6.00 2.05
C LEU A 84 -11.53 5.71 2.34
N ALA A 85 -11.26 4.96 3.42
CA ALA A 85 -9.95 4.45 3.73
C ALA A 85 -10.02 2.92 3.94
N GLY A 86 -9.21 2.18 3.20
CA GLY A 86 -9.17 0.72 3.28
C GLY A 86 -8.41 0.12 2.12
N ASP A 87 -8.27 -1.20 2.15
CA ASP A 87 -7.56 -1.94 1.12
C ASP A 87 -8.40 -2.07 -0.15
N HIS A 88 -8.12 -1.21 -1.11
CA HIS A 88 -8.81 -1.22 -2.41
C HIS A 88 -8.53 -2.49 -3.22
N TYR A 89 -7.49 -3.28 -2.93
CA TYR A 89 -7.24 -4.57 -3.55
C TYR A 89 -8.25 -5.61 -3.07
N LYS A 90 -8.56 -5.65 -1.77
CA LYS A 90 -9.63 -6.49 -1.22
C LYS A 90 -11.00 -6.08 -1.78
N TRP A 91 -11.26 -4.78 -1.92
CA TRP A 91 -12.49 -4.29 -2.56
C TRP A 91 -12.61 -4.76 -4.02
N ARG A 92 -11.52 -4.75 -4.79
CA ARG A 92 -11.51 -5.26 -6.18
C ARG A 92 -11.81 -6.75 -6.23
N VAL A 93 -11.23 -7.53 -5.34
CA VAL A 93 -11.53 -8.97 -5.21
C VAL A 93 -13.03 -9.20 -4.97
N MET A 94 -13.63 -8.46 -4.04
CA MET A 94 -15.06 -8.54 -3.78
C MET A 94 -15.89 -8.18 -5.02
N ARG A 95 -15.57 -7.09 -5.71
CA ARG A 95 -16.24 -6.67 -6.96
C ARG A 95 -16.12 -7.71 -8.05
N SER A 96 -14.91 -8.27 -8.25
CA SER A 96 -14.68 -9.32 -9.26
C SER A 96 -15.48 -10.59 -9.01
N ASN A 97 -15.87 -10.82 -7.75
CA ASN A 97 -16.74 -11.94 -7.36
C ASN A 97 -18.22 -11.55 -7.29
N GLY A 98 -18.61 -10.38 -7.82
CA GLY A 98 -20.01 -9.96 -7.91
C GLY A 98 -20.62 -9.53 -6.58
N VAL A 99 -19.83 -9.22 -5.56
CA VAL A 99 -20.35 -8.72 -4.29
C VAL A 99 -20.92 -7.31 -4.49
N PRO A 100 -22.18 -7.04 -4.06
CA PRO A 100 -22.79 -5.72 -4.18
C PRO A 100 -21.99 -4.65 -3.44
N GLU A 101 -21.93 -3.42 -4.01
CA GLU A 101 -21.12 -2.33 -3.49
C GLU A 101 -21.50 -1.90 -2.07
N GLU A 102 -22.74 -2.12 -1.65
CA GLU A 102 -23.21 -1.86 -0.28
C GLU A 102 -22.43 -2.63 0.80
N TYR A 103 -21.86 -3.81 0.45
CA TYR A 103 -21.01 -4.62 1.34
C TYR A 103 -19.52 -4.27 1.21
N ILE A 104 -19.13 -3.51 0.22
CA ILE A 104 -17.72 -3.19 -0.05
C ILE A 104 -17.36 -1.84 0.55
N THR A 105 -17.94 -0.76 0.01
CA THR A 105 -17.70 0.62 0.46
C THR A 105 -18.97 1.30 0.98
N GLY A 106 -20.09 0.58 0.97
CA GLY A 106 -21.38 1.08 1.47
C GLY A 106 -21.52 1.03 2.98
N THR A 107 -22.77 0.98 3.45
CA THR A 107 -23.11 1.15 4.87
C THR A 107 -23.51 -0.14 5.58
N LYS A 108 -23.30 -1.29 4.96
CA LYS A 108 -23.60 -2.57 5.61
C LYS A 108 -22.72 -2.77 6.84
N PRO A 109 -23.24 -3.46 7.89
CA PRO A 109 -22.47 -3.77 9.09
C PRO A 109 -21.16 -4.52 8.77
N ASP A 110 -20.11 -4.25 9.52
CA ASP A 110 -18.78 -4.86 9.35
C ASP A 110 -18.82 -6.39 9.36
N ARG A 111 -19.69 -6.98 10.20
CA ARG A 111 -19.87 -8.44 10.24
C ARG A 111 -20.39 -9.01 8.92
N GLU A 112 -21.34 -8.32 8.26
CA GLU A 112 -21.89 -8.74 6.99
C GLU A 112 -20.86 -8.52 5.86
N ARG A 113 -20.12 -7.41 5.90
CA ARG A 113 -19.04 -7.10 4.96
C ARG A 113 -17.94 -8.17 5.02
N PHE A 114 -17.53 -8.55 6.23
CA PHE A 114 -16.55 -9.62 6.44
C PHE A 114 -17.05 -10.98 5.93
N GLN A 115 -18.33 -11.32 6.16
CA GLN A 115 -18.95 -12.54 5.62
C GLN A 115 -18.83 -12.58 4.10
N LYS A 116 -19.17 -11.48 3.41
CA LYS A 116 -19.08 -11.40 1.95
C LYS A 116 -17.65 -11.50 1.43
N PHE A 117 -16.69 -10.95 2.14
CA PHE A 117 -15.29 -11.13 1.83
C PHE A 117 -14.84 -12.59 1.99
N ALA A 118 -15.23 -13.24 3.09
CA ALA A 118 -14.92 -14.63 3.35
C ALA A 118 -15.54 -15.59 2.30
N GLU A 119 -16.74 -15.30 1.81
CA GLU A 119 -17.39 -16.04 0.72
C GLU A 119 -16.64 -15.86 -0.62
N ALA A 120 -16.09 -14.67 -0.88
CA ALA A 120 -15.36 -14.36 -2.11
C ALA A 120 -13.92 -14.93 -2.10
N LEU A 121 -13.27 -15.03 -0.95
CA LEU A 121 -11.86 -15.38 -0.83
C LEU A 121 -11.49 -16.75 -1.45
N PRO A 122 -12.26 -17.83 -1.32
CA PRO A 122 -11.97 -19.13 -1.96
C PRO A 122 -11.88 -19.06 -3.48
N MET A 123 -12.54 -18.09 -4.12
CA MET A 123 -12.48 -17.89 -5.57
C MET A 123 -11.15 -17.27 -6.03
N CYS A 124 -10.30 -16.86 -5.08
CA CYS A 124 -9.04 -16.19 -5.33
C CYS A 124 -7.83 -17.15 -5.30
N VAL A 125 -8.03 -18.46 -5.40
CA VAL A 125 -6.96 -19.45 -5.48
C VAL A 125 -6.02 -19.11 -6.65
N GLY A 126 -4.71 -19.02 -6.34
CA GLY A 126 -3.71 -18.52 -7.31
C GLY A 126 -3.51 -17.00 -7.31
N ASN A 127 -4.38 -16.23 -6.66
CA ASN A 127 -4.16 -14.81 -6.42
C ASN A 127 -3.39 -14.61 -5.09
N PRO A 128 -2.40 -13.72 -5.01
CA PRO A 128 -1.67 -13.42 -3.77
C PRO A 128 -2.57 -13.08 -2.58
N MET A 129 -3.72 -12.47 -2.80
CA MET A 129 -4.68 -12.10 -1.74
C MET A 129 -5.13 -13.33 -0.93
N TYR A 130 -5.32 -14.48 -1.59
CA TYR A 130 -5.66 -15.73 -0.91
C TYR A 130 -4.56 -16.15 0.09
N HIS A 131 -3.30 -16.08 -0.35
CA HIS A 131 -2.15 -16.39 0.50
C HIS A 131 -1.97 -15.38 1.64
N TRP A 132 -2.03 -14.10 1.34
CA TRP A 132 -1.81 -13.03 2.30
C TRP A 132 -2.80 -13.07 3.46
N CYS A 133 -4.10 -13.20 3.17
CA CYS A 133 -5.10 -13.30 4.22
C CYS A 133 -4.84 -14.49 5.15
N HIS A 134 -4.50 -15.65 4.61
CA HIS A 134 -4.22 -16.84 5.42
C HIS A 134 -2.89 -16.74 6.19
N LEU A 135 -1.86 -16.08 5.61
CA LEU A 135 -0.60 -15.79 6.32
C LEU A 135 -0.84 -14.85 7.50
N GLU A 136 -1.64 -13.80 7.31
CA GLU A 136 -2.02 -12.87 8.36
C GLU A 136 -2.81 -13.55 9.47
N LEU A 137 -3.82 -14.36 9.12
CA LEU A 137 -4.60 -15.14 10.08
C LEU A 137 -3.71 -16.08 10.89
N ARG A 138 -2.77 -16.75 10.26
CA ARG A 138 -1.84 -17.64 10.92
C ARG A 138 -0.87 -16.89 11.83
N LYS A 139 -0.23 -15.85 11.32
CA LYS A 139 0.85 -15.12 12.01
C LYS A 139 0.34 -14.37 13.23
N TYR A 140 -0.72 -13.57 13.06
CA TYR A 140 -1.19 -12.68 14.11
C TYR A 140 -2.30 -13.29 14.96
N PHE A 141 -3.16 -14.10 14.37
CA PHE A 141 -4.33 -14.66 15.06
C PHE A 141 -4.17 -16.13 15.44
N GLY A 142 -3.16 -16.84 14.93
CA GLY A 142 -2.91 -18.25 15.22
C GLY A 142 -3.89 -19.21 14.55
N TYR A 143 -4.72 -18.72 13.60
CA TYR A 143 -5.69 -19.54 12.89
C TYR A 143 -5.00 -20.41 11.83
N GLN A 144 -5.21 -21.74 11.91
CA GLN A 144 -4.55 -22.70 11.02
C GLN A 144 -5.47 -23.23 9.91
N GLY A 145 -6.75 -22.87 9.97
CA GLY A 145 -7.76 -23.28 8.98
C GLY A 145 -7.75 -22.44 7.70
N VAL A 146 -8.77 -22.67 6.89
CA VAL A 146 -9.03 -21.92 5.66
C VAL A 146 -10.24 -21.03 5.87
N LEU A 147 -10.12 -19.75 5.51
CA LEU A 147 -11.23 -18.80 5.56
C LEU A 147 -12.13 -18.96 4.34
N ASN A 148 -13.38 -19.23 4.61
CA ASN A 148 -14.49 -19.27 3.63
C ASN A 148 -15.81 -18.86 4.28
N GLY A 149 -16.92 -18.93 3.56
CA GLY A 149 -18.23 -18.55 4.10
C GLY A 149 -18.66 -19.34 5.34
N ASP A 150 -18.28 -20.62 5.42
CA ASP A 150 -18.67 -21.50 6.53
C ASP A 150 -17.83 -21.25 7.80
N THR A 151 -16.57 -20.87 7.64
CA THR A 151 -15.63 -20.60 8.74
C THR A 151 -15.59 -19.12 9.14
N ALA A 152 -16.31 -18.25 8.44
CA ALA A 152 -16.30 -16.81 8.66
C ALA A 152 -16.65 -16.40 10.09
N GLU A 153 -17.60 -17.06 10.73
CA GLU A 153 -18.01 -16.73 12.10
C GLU A 153 -16.94 -17.11 13.12
N GLU A 154 -16.34 -18.28 12.99
CA GLU A 154 -15.23 -18.72 13.83
C GLU A 154 -14.06 -17.74 13.76
N VAL A 155 -13.65 -17.36 12.53
CA VAL A 155 -12.54 -16.42 12.31
C VAL A 155 -12.88 -15.03 12.81
N TRP A 156 -14.12 -14.56 12.60
CA TRP A 156 -14.60 -13.29 13.13
C TRP A 156 -14.46 -13.21 14.64
N ASN A 157 -14.95 -14.22 15.34
CA ASN A 157 -14.91 -14.26 16.80
C ASN A 157 -13.47 -14.33 17.32
N LEU A 158 -12.64 -15.21 16.75
CA LEU A 158 -11.23 -15.37 17.12
C LEU A 158 -10.44 -14.07 16.93
N CYS A 159 -10.58 -13.44 15.76
CA CYS A 159 -9.83 -12.23 15.44
C CYS A 159 -10.25 -11.05 16.31
N ASN A 160 -11.56 -10.88 16.52
CA ASN A 160 -12.06 -9.75 17.28
C ASN A 160 -11.79 -9.88 18.78
N ASP A 161 -11.82 -11.08 19.33
CA ASP A 161 -11.41 -11.30 20.71
C ASP A 161 -9.95 -10.83 20.92
N LYS A 162 -9.04 -11.23 20.04
CA LYS A 162 -7.65 -10.77 20.12
C LYS A 162 -7.50 -9.26 19.89
N LEU A 163 -8.13 -8.70 18.84
CA LEU A 163 -8.05 -7.26 18.56
C LEU A 163 -8.53 -6.40 19.71
N GLN A 164 -9.55 -6.86 20.44
CA GLN A 164 -10.15 -6.11 21.54
C GLN A 164 -9.43 -6.28 22.87
N HIS A 165 -8.85 -7.45 23.15
CA HIS A 165 -8.36 -7.80 24.48
C HIS A 165 -6.84 -8.02 24.57
N ASP A 166 -6.13 -8.22 23.44
CA ASP A 166 -4.68 -8.40 23.43
C ASP A 166 -3.99 -7.05 23.11
N ASP A 167 -3.17 -6.57 24.04
CA ASP A 167 -2.46 -5.29 23.89
C ASP A 167 -1.41 -5.31 22.76
N SER A 168 -0.96 -6.49 22.35
CA SER A 168 -0.07 -6.65 21.20
C SER A 168 -0.78 -6.49 19.85
N MET A 169 -2.11 -6.38 19.82
CA MET A 169 -2.92 -6.25 18.61
C MET A 169 -3.33 -4.81 18.27
N THR A 170 -2.63 -3.84 18.83
CA THR A 170 -2.70 -2.43 18.43
C THR A 170 -1.84 -2.18 17.18
N VAL A 171 -1.96 -1.00 16.55
CA VAL A 171 -1.14 -0.65 15.37
C VAL A 171 0.35 -0.81 15.66
N ARG A 172 0.86 -0.27 16.78
CA ARG A 172 2.28 -0.42 17.14
C ARG A 172 2.64 -1.87 17.44
N GLY A 173 1.79 -2.59 18.18
CA GLY A 173 2.02 -3.99 18.51
C GLY A 173 2.08 -4.90 17.28
N LEU A 174 1.24 -4.69 16.27
CA LEU A 174 1.28 -5.42 15.01
C LEU A 174 2.57 -5.13 14.22
N ILE A 175 3.03 -3.88 14.20
CA ILE A 175 4.29 -3.47 13.58
C ILE A 175 5.48 -4.15 14.28
N GLU A 176 5.50 -4.13 15.62
CA GLU A 176 6.56 -4.75 16.43
C GLU A 176 6.60 -6.27 16.28
N GLN A 177 5.43 -6.94 16.30
CA GLN A 177 5.33 -8.39 16.03
C GLN A 177 5.84 -8.78 14.64
N SER A 178 5.81 -7.84 13.71
CA SER A 178 6.31 -8.04 12.34
C SER A 178 7.84 -7.86 12.23
N ASN A 179 8.52 -7.49 13.31
CA ASN A 179 9.95 -7.18 13.33
C ASN A 179 10.32 -6.07 12.34
N VAL A 180 9.48 -5.03 12.25
CA VAL A 180 9.70 -3.88 11.37
C VAL A 180 10.60 -2.88 12.07
N ALA A 181 11.75 -2.57 11.47
CA ALA A 181 12.69 -1.57 11.95
C ALA A 181 12.45 -0.17 11.34
N PHE A 182 11.92 -0.14 10.14
CA PHE A 182 11.71 1.10 9.38
C PHE A 182 10.41 1.05 8.58
N ILE A 183 9.67 2.15 8.58
CA ILE A 183 8.47 2.37 7.76
C ILE A 183 8.65 3.66 6.97
N GLY A 184 8.54 3.56 5.63
CA GLY A 184 8.39 4.70 4.73
C GLY A 184 6.91 4.90 4.41
N THR A 185 6.32 5.97 4.94
CA THR A 185 4.92 6.31 4.64
C THR A 185 4.79 6.97 3.26
N THR A 186 3.58 7.21 2.81
CA THR A 186 3.34 7.82 1.50
C THR A 186 2.70 9.20 1.70
N ASP A 187 3.46 10.26 1.46
CA ASP A 187 3.10 11.62 1.88
C ASP A 187 3.14 12.61 0.72
N ASP A 188 2.19 13.54 0.73
CA ASP A 188 2.06 14.57 -0.29
C ASP A 188 3.02 15.75 0.01
N PRO A 189 3.63 16.41 -0.99
CA PRO A 189 4.47 17.60 -0.79
C PRO A 189 3.89 18.70 0.10
N ILE A 190 2.56 18.83 0.18
CA ILE A 190 1.91 19.84 1.01
C ILE A 190 1.72 19.42 2.47
N ASP A 191 2.02 18.17 2.83
CA ASP A 191 1.84 17.68 4.19
C ASP A 191 2.78 18.36 5.18
N ASP A 192 2.26 18.72 6.33
CA ASP A 192 3.04 19.40 7.40
C ASP A 192 3.92 18.43 8.20
N LEU A 193 3.76 17.12 8.01
CA LEU A 193 4.47 16.04 8.68
C LEU A 193 4.42 16.10 10.22
N ALA A 194 3.39 16.74 10.78
CA ALA A 194 3.27 16.95 12.21
C ALA A 194 3.25 15.63 13.01
N TRP A 195 2.66 14.58 12.45
CA TRP A 195 2.62 13.26 13.09
C TRP A 195 3.99 12.56 13.05
N HIS A 196 4.75 12.70 11.96
CA HIS A 196 6.12 12.20 11.87
C HIS A 196 7.03 12.84 12.92
N LYS A 197 6.88 14.14 13.13
CA LYS A 197 7.61 14.86 14.18
C LYS A 197 7.28 14.31 15.57
N LYS A 198 5.99 14.14 15.88
CA LYS A 198 5.54 13.57 17.17
C LYS A 198 6.07 12.15 17.37
N ILE A 199 6.03 11.30 16.33
CA ILE A 199 6.56 9.94 16.38
C ILE A 199 8.08 9.97 16.67
N LYS A 200 8.83 10.82 15.99
CA LYS A 200 10.27 10.95 16.17
C LYS A 200 10.66 11.40 17.60
N GLU A 201 9.80 12.17 18.25
CA GLU A 201 9.99 12.68 19.61
C GLU A 201 9.48 11.69 20.70
N ASP A 202 8.75 10.64 20.33
CA ASP A 202 8.20 9.65 21.27
C ASP A 202 9.16 8.47 21.49
N PRO A 203 9.85 8.39 22.64
CA PRO A 203 10.80 7.32 22.91
C PRO A 203 10.15 5.93 23.12
N SER A 204 8.83 5.86 23.23
CA SER A 204 8.11 4.59 23.34
C SER A 204 8.02 3.86 22.00
N ILE A 205 8.14 4.55 20.86
CA ILE A 205 8.12 3.97 19.53
C ILE A 205 9.52 3.45 19.18
N LYS A 206 9.65 2.15 18.94
CA LYS A 206 10.93 1.44 18.80
C LYS A 206 11.43 1.31 17.36
N PHE A 207 10.60 1.64 16.39
CA PHE A 207 10.91 1.59 14.96
C PHE A 207 10.93 3.01 14.38
N THR A 208 11.62 3.17 13.26
CA THR A 208 11.70 4.47 12.56
C THR A 208 10.50 4.62 11.63
N VAL A 209 9.86 5.78 11.66
CA VAL A 209 8.83 6.18 10.69
C VAL A 209 9.32 7.44 9.99
N ALA A 210 9.47 7.37 8.67
CA ALA A 210 9.90 8.49 7.84
C ALA A 210 8.92 8.71 6.67
N PRO A 211 8.74 9.95 6.21
CA PRO A 211 7.90 10.21 5.04
C PRO A 211 8.59 9.75 3.76
N SER A 212 7.81 9.39 2.73
CA SER A 212 8.25 9.29 1.34
C SER A 212 7.62 10.40 0.53
N PHE A 213 8.39 11.01 -0.37
CA PHE A 213 7.94 12.15 -1.16
C PHE A 213 7.14 11.69 -2.37
N ARG A 214 5.82 11.95 -2.40
CA ARG A 214 4.92 11.54 -3.49
C ARG A 214 4.20 12.72 -4.13
N PRO A 215 4.77 13.32 -5.19
CA PRO A 215 4.29 14.57 -5.80
C PRO A 215 3.20 14.38 -6.88
N ASP A 216 2.44 13.30 -6.86
CA ASP A 216 1.49 12.94 -7.93
C ASP A 216 0.51 14.05 -8.28
N LYS A 217 0.00 14.79 -7.28
CA LYS A 217 -0.94 15.89 -7.53
C LYS A 217 -0.27 17.07 -8.23
N ALA A 218 1.02 17.30 -7.97
CA ALA A 218 1.80 18.30 -8.68
C ALA A 218 2.06 17.93 -10.14
N LEU A 219 2.09 16.62 -10.45
CA LEU A 219 2.30 16.10 -11.81
C LEU A 219 1.02 16.09 -12.65
N ASN A 220 -0.14 15.93 -12.03
CA ASN A 220 -1.41 15.67 -12.70
C ASN A 220 -2.08 16.95 -13.23
N ILE A 221 -1.37 17.75 -14.06
CA ILE A 221 -1.83 19.04 -14.59
C ILE A 221 -3.17 18.95 -15.34
N GLN A 222 -3.47 17.81 -15.95
CA GLN A 222 -4.70 17.59 -16.71
C GLN A 222 -5.90 17.17 -15.84
N LYS A 223 -5.68 16.89 -14.54
CA LYS A 223 -6.75 16.40 -13.66
C LYS A 223 -7.49 17.54 -12.95
N PRO A 224 -8.79 17.37 -12.66
CA PRO A 224 -9.52 18.32 -11.82
C PRO A 224 -8.83 18.53 -10.47
N GLY A 225 -8.87 19.76 -9.96
CA GLY A 225 -8.25 20.12 -8.68
C GLY A 225 -6.80 20.56 -8.76
N PHE A 226 -6.14 20.51 -9.94
CA PHE A 226 -4.76 20.94 -10.09
C PHE A 226 -4.51 22.38 -9.65
N VAL A 227 -5.36 23.34 -10.08
CA VAL A 227 -5.25 24.77 -9.72
C VAL A 227 -5.34 24.96 -8.21
N GLU A 228 -6.33 24.30 -7.57
CA GLU A 228 -6.49 24.33 -6.11
C GLU A 228 -5.25 23.76 -5.39
N TYR A 229 -4.72 22.65 -5.91
CA TYR A 229 -3.51 22.03 -5.37
C TYR A 229 -2.29 22.95 -5.48
N MET A 230 -2.10 23.67 -6.60
CA MET A 230 -1.02 24.65 -6.75
C MET A 230 -1.14 25.79 -5.71
N GLY A 231 -2.35 26.20 -5.37
CA GLY A 231 -2.61 27.14 -4.28
C GLY A 231 -2.15 26.60 -2.92
N LYS A 232 -2.46 25.35 -2.61
CA LYS A 232 -2.01 24.68 -1.37
C LYS A 232 -0.49 24.51 -1.33
N LEU A 233 0.13 24.16 -2.47
CA LEU A 233 1.59 24.07 -2.57
C LEU A 233 2.27 25.44 -2.36
N ALA A 234 1.69 26.49 -2.92
CA ALA A 234 2.16 27.87 -2.66
C ALA A 234 2.14 28.19 -1.15
N GLN A 235 1.01 27.93 -0.49
CA GLN A 235 0.87 28.14 0.96
C GLN A 235 1.90 27.33 1.77
N ALA A 236 2.15 26.07 1.40
CA ALA A 236 3.12 25.20 2.06
C ALA A 236 4.56 25.74 2.02
N VAL A 237 4.87 26.64 1.08
CA VAL A 237 6.19 27.31 0.96
C VAL A 237 6.11 28.81 1.29
N GLY A 238 5.04 29.25 1.94
CA GLY A 238 4.85 30.63 2.39
C GLY A 238 4.63 31.65 1.27
N LYS A 239 4.13 31.22 0.12
CA LYS A 239 3.81 32.07 -1.03
C LYS A 239 2.30 32.21 -1.21
N GLU A 240 1.85 33.34 -1.75
CA GLU A 240 0.45 33.53 -2.10
C GLU A 240 0.05 32.69 -3.32
N LYS A 241 0.91 32.63 -4.34
CA LYS A 241 0.70 31.87 -5.57
C LYS A 241 2.03 31.46 -6.22
N LEU A 242 1.98 30.45 -7.11
CA LEU A 242 3.08 30.03 -7.96
C LEU A 242 2.84 30.58 -9.37
N GLU A 243 3.51 31.69 -9.70
CA GLU A 243 3.21 32.44 -10.92
C GLU A 243 3.81 31.84 -12.20
N CYS A 244 4.79 30.94 -12.08
CA CYS A 244 5.48 30.37 -13.22
C CYS A 244 6.03 28.99 -12.91
N ILE A 245 6.46 28.28 -13.96
CA ILE A 245 7.00 26.93 -13.82
C ILE A 245 8.22 26.86 -12.88
N ASN A 246 9.08 27.88 -12.88
CA ASN A 246 10.18 27.94 -11.93
C ASN A 246 9.67 28.04 -10.48
N CYS A 247 8.61 28.80 -10.27
CA CYS A 247 8.01 28.91 -8.95
C CYS A 247 7.53 27.53 -8.44
N VAL A 248 7.02 26.69 -9.35
CA VAL A 248 6.61 25.30 -9.02
C VAL A 248 7.82 24.44 -8.70
N THR A 249 8.85 24.46 -9.55
CA THR A 249 10.07 23.67 -9.29
C THR A 249 10.79 24.09 -8.01
N ASP A 250 10.88 25.39 -7.73
CA ASP A 250 11.46 25.91 -6.50
C ASP A 250 10.65 25.50 -5.26
N ALA A 251 9.31 25.55 -5.36
CA ALA A 251 8.43 25.09 -4.28
C ALA A 251 8.62 23.58 -4.01
N LEU A 252 8.66 22.75 -5.04
CA LEU A 252 8.89 21.32 -4.88
C LEU A 252 10.27 21.02 -4.30
N THR A 253 11.31 21.75 -4.70
CA THR A 253 12.66 21.62 -4.12
C THR A 253 12.64 21.96 -2.62
N GLN A 254 12.03 23.07 -2.21
CA GLN A 254 11.90 23.42 -0.79
C GLN A 254 11.14 22.34 -0.01
N ARG A 255 10.12 21.73 -0.62
CA ARG A 255 9.38 20.63 0.03
C ARG A 255 10.23 19.35 0.15
N ILE A 256 11.07 19.04 -0.83
CA ILE A 256 12.02 17.91 -0.75
C ILE A 256 13.01 18.15 0.39
N GLU A 257 13.56 19.36 0.53
CA GLU A 257 14.47 19.73 1.61
C GLU A 257 13.79 19.56 2.98
N PHE A 258 12.57 20.06 3.13
CA PHE A 258 11.78 19.89 4.35
C PHE A 258 11.54 18.41 4.69
N PHE A 259 11.18 17.59 3.70
CA PHE A 259 11.00 16.16 3.87
C PHE A 259 12.30 15.45 4.25
N ALA A 260 13.42 15.86 3.67
CA ALA A 260 14.76 15.34 4.01
C ALA A 260 15.14 15.63 5.48
N GLU A 261 14.83 16.82 5.98
CA GLU A 261 15.02 17.19 7.41
C GLU A 261 14.16 16.31 8.34
N MET A 262 12.97 15.92 7.87
CA MET A 262 12.09 15.02 8.60
C MET A 262 12.49 13.54 8.50
N GLY A 263 13.54 13.21 7.76
CA GLY A 263 14.10 11.86 7.65
C GLY A 263 13.73 11.13 6.37
N CYS A 264 13.07 11.77 5.42
CA CYS A 264 12.76 11.21 4.11
C CYS A 264 14.04 10.75 3.39
N ARG A 265 13.99 9.54 2.81
CA ARG A 265 15.08 8.94 2.02
C ARG A 265 14.57 8.21 0.79
N ALA A 266 13.29 8.37 0.48
CA ALA A 266 12.64 7.72 -0.66
C ALA A 266 11.67 8.67 -1.34
N SER A 267 11.52 8.51 -2.65
CA SER A 267 10.44 9.09 -3.44
C SER A 267 9.53 7.99 -3.98
N ASP A 268 8.27 8.32 -4.17
CA ASP A 268 7.25 7.43 -4.70
C ASP A 268 6.41 8.18 -5.76
N HIS A 269 6.02 7.49 -6.82
CA HIS A 269 5.25 8.07 -7.92
C HIS A 269 4.18 7.09 -8.43
N GLY A 270 2.91 7.52 -8.39
CA GLY A 270 1.79 6.78 -8.99
C GLY A 270 1.61 7.13 -10.47
N LEU A 271 2.44 6.57 -11.34
CA LEU A 271 2.40 6.79 -12.77
C LEU A 271 1.69 5.64 -13.49
N ASP A 272 0.74 5.95 -14.37
CA ASP A 272 0.11 4.95 -15.25
C ASP A 272 1.11 4.42 -16.30
N TYR A 273 2.03 5.28 -16.73
CA TYR A 273 3.19 4.99 -17.58
C TYR A 273 4.24 6.09 -17.34
N VAL A 274 5.49 5.85 -17.72
CA VAL A 274 6.56 6.85 -17.62
C VAL A 274 6.43 7.84 -18.79
N PRO A 275 5.94 9.07 -18.54
CA PRO A 275 5.84 10.07 -19.60
C PRO A 275 7.24 10.54 -19.99
N TYR A 276 7.49 10.63 -21.30
CA TYR A 276 8.72 11.21 -21.84
C TYR A 276 8.42 12.00 -23.12
N ARG A 277 8.35 13.32 -22.97
CA ARG A 277 8.21 14.26 -24.08
C ARG A 277 8.96 15.54 -23.73
N GLU A 278 10.11 15.73 -24.37
CA GLU A 278 10.91 16.92 -24.15
C GLU A 278 10.20 18.19 -24.64
N ALA A 279 10.40 19.26 -23.89
CA ALA A 279 9.90 20.59 -24.23
C ALA A 279 10.81 21.66 -23.62
N THR A 280 10.81 22.84 -24.22
CA THR A 280 11.53 23.97 -23.66
C THR A 280 10.83 24.48 -22.41
N LYS A 281 11.57 25.19 -21.58
CA LYS A 281 11.01 25.82 -20.38
C LYS A 281 9.86 26.80 -20.72
N GLU A 282 10.01 27.52 -21.81
CA GLU A 282 9.01 28.49 -22.30
C GLU A 282 7.72 27.78 -22.70
N GLU A 283 7.81 26.64 -23.41
CA GLU A 283 6.65 25.82 -23.76
C GLU A 283 5.95 25.28 -22.51
N VAL A 284 6.73 24.71 -21.57
CA VAL A 284 6.15 24.17 -20.32
C VAL A 284 5.53 25.27 -19.48
N ASN A 285 6.12 26.47 -19.44
CA ASN A 285 5.55 27.60 -18.75
C ASN A 285 4.23 28.06 -19.39
N ALA A 286 4.13 28.07 -20.72
CA ALA A 286 2.88 28.40 -21.43
C ALA A 286 1.78 27.36 -21.11
N ILE A 287 2.12 26.07 -21.06
CA ILE A 287 1.19 24.99 -20.67
C ILE A 287 0.72 25.18 -19.21
N TYR A 288 1.64 25.49 -18.31
CA TYR A 288 1.30 25.78 -16.91
C TYR A 288 0.35 26.98 -16.79
N GLN A 289 0.62 28.11 -17.46
CA GLN A 289 -0.26 29.28 -17.46
C GLN A 289 -1.65 28.96 -18.00
N LYS A 290 -1.74 28.17 -19.08
CA LYS A 290 -2.99 27.69 -19.66
C LYS A 290 -3.81 26.91 -18.63
N ALA A 291 -3.20 25.97 -17.92
CA ALA A 291 -3.86 25.19 -16.86
C ALA A 291 -4.33 26.08 -15.70
N MET A 292 -3.48 27.03 -15.27
CA MET A 292 -3.82 27.97 -14.18
C MET A 292 -4.94 28.94 -14.54
N ALA A 293 -5.16 29.21 -15.85
CA ALA A 293 -6.32 29.95 -16.34
C ALA A 293 -7.59 29.09 -16.42
N GLY A 294 -7.52 27.80 -16.07
CA GLY A 294 -8.67 26.88 -16.12
C GLY A 294 -8.94 26.33 -17.53
N GLU A 295 -8.03 26.52 -18.47
CA GLU A 295 -8.15 25.98 -19.83
C GLU A 295 -7.75 24.50 -19.88
N ALA A 296 -8.39 23.74 -20.77
CA ALA A 296 -8.10 22.31 -20.96
C ALA A 296 -6.69 22.07 -21.50
N VAL A 297 -5.95 21.20 -20.84
CA VAL A 297 -4.62 20.76 -21.23
C VAL A 297 -4.74 19.46 -22.03
N THR A 298 -4.10 19.37 -23.20
CA THR A 298 -4.08 18.16 -24.02
C THR A 298 -3.18 17.09 -23.39
N ALA A 299 -3.30 15.83 -23.83
CA ALA A 299 -2.43 14.75 -23.36
C ALA A 299 -0.95 15.04 -23.68
N GLU A 300 -0.66 15.60 -24.87
CA GLU A 300 0.71 15.97 -25.24
C GLU A 300 1.29 17.08 -24.37
N GLU A 301 0.50 18.12 -24.08
CA GLU A 301 0.90 19.19 -23.16
C GLU A 301 1.13 18.66 -21.74
N ALA A 302 0.27 17.75 -21.27
CA ALA A 302 0.45 17.12 -19.97
C ALA A 302 1.75 16.30 -19.90
N GLU A 303 2.06 15.51 -20.91
CA GLU A 303 3.34 14.77 -20.99
C GLU A 303 4.56 15.70 -20.95
N LYS A 304 4.53 16.83 -21.69
CA LYS A 304 5.60 17.84 -21.67
C LYS A 304 5.82 18.40 -20.27
N TYR A 305 4.75 18.77 -19.60
CA TYR A 305 4.78 19.29 -18.23
C TYR A 305 5.31 18.22 -17.25
N GLN A 306 4.74 17.03 -17.29
CA GLN A 306 5.13 15.92 -16.41
C GLN A 306 6.60 15.54 -16.60
N THR A 307 7.07 15.43 -17.84
CA THR A 307 8.47 15.15 -18.16
C THR A 307 9.40 16.20 -17.54
N TYR A 308 9.07 17.48 -17.71
CA TYR A 308 9.87 18.57 -17.17
C TYR A 308 9.98 18.53 -15.65
N ILE A 309 8.84 18.32 -14.96
CA ILE A 309 8.81 18.23 -13.49
C ILE A 309 9.53 16.97 -13.00
N LEU A 310 9.30 15.80 -13.62
CA LEU A 310 9.96 14.54 -13.22
C LEU A 310 11.48 14.60 -13.38
N ILE A 311 11.98 15.21 -14.47
CA ILE A 311 13.43 15.41 -14.67
C ILE A 311 13.99 16.37 -13.61
N HIS A 312 13.25 17.44 -13.27
CA HIS A 312 13.66 18.33 -12.19
C HIS A 312 13.73 17.58 -10.85
N LEU A 313 12.69 16.86 -10.47
CA LEU A 313 12.61 16.08 -9.23
C LEU A 313 13.73 15.03 -9.17
N GLY A 314 13.97 14.28 -10.25
CA GLY A 314 15.04 13.28 -10.33
C GLY A 314 16.45 13.85 -10.17
N LYS A 315 16.64 15.16 -10.40
CA LYS A 315 17.90 15.86 -10.10
C LYS A 315 18.00 16.31 -8.65
N GLN A 316 16.86 16.44 -7.96
CA GLN A 316 16.83 16.84 -6.55
C GLN A 316 16.98 15.64 -5.60
N TYR A 317 16.47 14.46 -6.03
CA TYR A 317 16.62 13.19 -5.29
C TYR A 317 18.07 12.71 -5.24
#